data_b763d81139e48ad1652b50328672b387
#
_entry.id   b763d81139e48ad1652b50328672b387
#
_cell.length_a   1.000
_cell.length_b   1.000
_cell.length_c   1.000
_cell.angle_alpha   90.00
_cell.angle_beta   90.00
_cell.angle_gamma   90.00
#
_symmetry.space_group_name_H-M   'P 1'
#
loop_
_entity.id
_entity.type
_entity.pdbx_description
1 polymer ?
#
loop_
_entity_poly.entity_id
_entity_poly.type
_entity_poly.pdbx_seq_one_letter_code
_entity_poly.pdbx_strand_id
1 'polypeptide(L)'
;EVAIGFGLRQQAVADKEKGLPVDYIDPEEGNFTLTESVAVVNKSEEKNAKAMEMAECIIKNGREELLKSYPIPLYEGESVPETEKSGNPKTFPEKLTVDLLKKHQELSESCKK
;
A
#
# COMPACT_ATOMS: atom_id res chain seq x y z
N GLU A 1 -24.66 6.19 5.72
CA GLU A 1 -23.59 7.10 6.16
C GLU A 1 -22.97 6.56 7.45
N VAL A 2 -21.66 6.58 7.56
CA VAL A 2 -20.92 6.18 8.75
C VAL A 2 -20.10 7.36 9.28
N ALA A 3 -20.02 7.50 10.59
CA ALA A 3 -19.23 8.56 11.22
C ALA A 3 -17.76 8.20 11.32
N ILE A 4 -17.42 6.92 11.45
CA ILE A 4 -16.07 6.40 11.58
C ILE A 4 -15.95 5.17 10.69
N GLY A 5 -14.84 5.07 9.95
CA GLY A 5 -14.52 3.92 9.11
C GLY A 5 -13.03 3.58 9.19
N PHE A 6 -12.71 2.34 8.84
CA PHE A 6 -11.32 1.89 8.63
C PHE A 6 -11.02 1.93 7.14
N GLY A 7 -9.87 2.44 6.76
CA GLY A 7 -9.48 2.57 5.37
C GLY A 7 -7.99 2.77 5.18
N LEU A 8 -7.59 3.09 3.97
CA LEU A 8 -6.21 3.40 3.64
C LEU A 8 -5.92 4.88 3.94
N ARG A 9 -4.84 5.15 4.64
CA ARG A 9 -4.43 6.51 5.03
C ARG A 9 -4.33 7.43 3.81
N GLN A 10 -3.66 6.99 2.73
CA GLN A 10 -3.51 7.82 1.52
C GLN A 10 -4.85 8.20 0.87
N GLN A 11 -5.87 7.35 0.98
CA GLN A 11 -7.22 7.67 0.49
C GLN A 11 -7.82 8.83 1.28
N ALA A 12 -7.73 8.78 2.60
CA ALA A 12 -8.24 9.84 3.46
C ALA A 12 -7.46 11.16 3.26
N VAL A 13 -6.15 11.09 3.10
CA VAL A 13 -5.32 12.27 2.76
C VAL A 13 -5.77 12.89 1.45
N ALA A 14 -5.88 12.10 0.38
CA ALA A 14 -6.29 12.57 -0.94
C ALA A 14 -7.71 13.15 -0.95
N ASP A 15 -8.63 12.58 -0.19
CA ASP A 15 -10.01 13.07 -0.12
C ASP A 15 -10.10 14.36 0.71
N LYS A 16 -9.31 14.50 1.77
CA LYS A 16 -9.18 15.74 2.54
C LYS A 16 -8.59 16.88 1.68
N GLU A 17 -7.58 16.60 0.87
CA GLU A 17 -6.99 17.58 -0.06
C GLU A 17 -7.97 18.06 -1.13
N LYS A 18 -8.91 17.21 -1.54
CA LYS A 18 -10.02 17.58 -2.44
C LYS A 18 -11.11 18.40 -1.75
N GLY A 19 -10.98 18.66 -0.45
CA GLY A 19 -11.95 19.44 0.32
C GLY A 19 -13.17 18.64 0.77
N LEU A 20 -13.13 17.32 0.74
CA LEU A 20 -14.18 16.48 1.30
C LEU A 20 -14.18 16.59 2.83
N PRO A 21 -15.34 16.51 3.51
CA PRO A 21 -15.46 16.64 4.95
C PRO A 21 -15.03 15.35 5.67
N VAL A 22 -13.79 14.96 5.44
CA VAL A 22 -13.16 13.78 6.06
C VAL A 22 -11.88 14.17 6.76
N ASP A 23 -11.55 13.44 7.81
CA ASP A 23 -10.26 13.53 8.49
C ASP A 23 -9.78 12.12 8.81
N TYR A 24 -8.54 11.98 9.25
CA TYR A 24 -7.97 10.69 9.61
C TYR A 24 -7.18 10.78 10.91
N ILE A 25 -7.10 9.67 11.58
CA ILE A 25 -6.33 9.50 12.80
C ILE A 25 -5.40 8.31 12.59
N ASP A 26 -4.10 8.53 12.78
CA ASP A 26 -3.14 7.44 12.90
C ASP A 26 -3.24 6.88 14.33
N PRO A 27 -3.58 5.60 14.52
CA PRO A 27 -3.70 5.03 15.85
C PRO A 27 -2.35 4.95 16.57
N GLU A 28 -2.34 5.09 17.88
CA GLU A 28 -1.13 5.00 18.71
C GLU A 28 -0.45 3.62 18.59
N GLU A 29 -1.25 2.58 18.39
CA GLU A 29 -0.79 1.23 18.13
C GLU A 29 -0.01 1.10 16.82
N GLY A 30 -0.15 2.07 15.93
CA GLY A 30 0.50 2.16 14.62
C GLY A 30 -0.33 1.58 13.48
N ASN A 31 0.11 1.88 12.27
CA ASN A 31 -0.49 1.44 11.03
C ASN A 31 0.34 0.36 10.35
N PHE A 32 -0.31 -0.70 9.86
CA PHE A 32 0.37 -1.68 9.02
C PHE A 32 0.65 -1.11 7.63
N THR A 33 1.89 -1.28 7.20
CA THR A 33 2.30 -0.96 5.83
C THR A 33 1.84 -2.06 4.89
N LEU A 34 1.09 -1.68 3.85
CA LEU A 34 0.71 -2.55 2.75
C LEU A 34 1.69 -2.36 1.60
N THR A 35 2.19 -3.46 1.06
CA THR A 35 3.09 -3.45 -0.09
C THR A 35 2.31 -3.78 -1.35
N GLU A 36 2.39 -2.92 -2.34
CA GLU A 36 1.92 -3.19 -3.69
C GLU A 36 3.07 -3.68 -4.56
N SER A 37 2.77 -4.55 -5.51
CA SER A 37 3.77 -5.15 -6.37
C SER A 37 3.26 -5.22 -7.81
N VAL A 38 4.16 -5.07 -8.75
CA VAL A 38 3.90 -5.34 -10.16
C VAL A 38 4.45 -6.72 -10.53
N ALA A 39 3.66 -7.48 -11.27
CA ALA A 39 4.06 -8.81 -11.74
C ALA A 39 3.71 -9.00 -13.22
N VAL A 40 4.57 -9.71 -13.93
CA VAL A 40 4.36 -10.07 -15.32
C VAL A 40 3.77 -11.47 -15.40
N VAL A 41 2.59 -11.58 -16.00
CA VAL A 41 1.93 -12.87 -16.24
C VAL A 41 2.64 -13.60 -17.38
N ASN A 42 3.11 -14.81 -17.14
CA ASN A 42 3.78 -15.62 -18.13
C ASN A 42 2.80 -16.09 -19.22
N LYS A 43 3.00 -15.62 -20.44
CA LYS A 43 2.17 -15.95 -21.62
C LYS A 43 3.00 -16.51 -22.76
N SER A 44 3.72 -15.65 -23.49
CA SER A 44 4.63 -16.00 -24.57
C SER A 44 5.86 -15.12 -24.49
N GLU A 45 6.98 -15.58 -25.05
CA GLU A 45 8.26 -14.89 -24.96
C GLU A 45 8.17 -13.42 -25.42
N GLU A 46 7.58 -13.16 -26.58
CA GLU A 46 7.39 -11.80 -27.10
C GLU A 46 6.53 -10.93 -26.20
N LYS A 47 5.41 -11.46 -25.70
CA LYS A 47 4.49 -10.72 -24.81
C LYS A 47 5.13 -10.47 -23.44
N ASN A 48 5.87 -11.44 -22.94
CA ASN A 48 6.58 -11.32 -21.67
C ASN A 48 7.67 -10.25 -21.74
N ALA A 49 8.41 -10.16 -22.84
CA ALA A 49 9.43 -9.13 -23.03
C ALA A 49 8.82 -7.70 -22.96
N LYS A 50 7.74 -7.44 -23.70
CA LYS A 50 7.05 -6.15 -23.68
C LYS A 50 6.44 -5.81 -22.31
N ALA A 51 5.87 -6.83 -21.65
CA ALA A 51 5.29 -6.64 -20.31
C ALA A 51 6.38 -6.38 -19.26
N MET A 52 7.55 -7.00 -19.41
CA MET A 52 8.70 -6.73 -18.54
C MET A 52 9.24 -5.32 -18.74
N GLU A 53 9.39 -4.85 -19.97
CA GLU A 53 9.74 -3.45 -20.27
C GLU A 53 8.77 -2.46 -19.60
N MET A 54 7.46 -2.75 -19.67
CA MET A 54 6.45 -1.91 -19.01
C MET A 54 6.62 -1.92 -17.50
N ALA A 55 6.80 -3.08 -16.88
CA ALA A 55 7.01 -3.21 -15.44
C ALA A 55 8.29 -2.47 -14.98
N GLU A 56 9.38 -2.58 -15.73
CA GLU A 56 10.60 -1.84 -15.47
C GLU A 56 10.42 -0.32 -15.62
N CYS A 57 9.66 0.12 -16.63
CA CYS A 57 9.34 1.52 -16.83
C CYS A 57 8.56 2.10 -15.64
N ILE A 58 7.56 1.37 -15.14
CA ILE A 58 6.79 1.77 -13.95
C ILE A 58 7.71 1.93 -12.74
N ILE A 59 8.60 0.95 -12.51
CA ILE A 59 9.51 0.96 -11.36
C ILE A 59 10.58 2.06 -11.47
N LYS A 60 11.18 2.24 -12.66
CA LYS A 60 12.30 3.17 -12.84
C LYS A 60 11.85 4.61 -13.07
N ASN A 61 10.83 4.82 -13.89
CA ASN A 61 10.42 6.14 -14.35
C ASN A 61 9.14 6.65 -13.68
N GLY A 62 8.29 5.75 -13.18
CA GLY A 62 7.05 6.09 -12.47
C GLY A 62 7.24 6.35 -10.98
N ARG A 63 8.42 6.12 -10.44
CA ARG A 63 8.65 6.11 -8.99
C ARG A 63 8.39 7.46 -8.33
N GLU A 64 8.80 8.55 -8.96
CA GLU A 64 8.57 9.91 -8.46
C GLU A 64 7.07 10.21 -8.34
N GLU A 65 6.27 9.80 -9.33
CA GLU A 65 4.82 9.99 -9.31
C GLU A 65 4.14 9.07 -8.28
N LEU A 66 4.63 7.85 -8.16
CA LEU A 66 4.14 6.91 -7.14
C LEU A 66 4.38 7.42 -5.72
N LEU A 67 5.51 8.07 -5.46
CA LEU A 67 5.81 8.64 -4.14
C LEU A 67 4.85 9.77 -3.74
N LYS A 68 4.27 10.49 -4.70
CA LYS A 68 3.25 11.51 -4.40
C LYS A 68 1.95 10.89 -3.88
N SER A 69 1.57 9.73 -4.41
CA SER A 69 0.34 9.01 -4.01
C SER A 69 0.58 8.05 -2.84
N TYR A 70 1.77 7.48 -2.78
CA TYR A 70 2.18 6.47 -1.80
C TYR A 70 3.52 6.89 -1.17
N PRO A 71 3.50 7.80 -0.18
CA PRO A 71 4.69 8.44 0.35
C PRO A 71 5.50 7.50 1.29
N ILE A 72 5.91 6.36 0.75
CA ILE A 72 6.75 5.38 1.44
C ILE A 72 8.01 5.14 0.61
N PRO A 73 9.19 5.63 1.04
CA PRO A 73 10.43 5.38 0.34
C PRO A 73 10.80 3.89 0.43
N LEU A 74 11.10 3.28 -0.71
CA LEU A 74 11.49 1.87 -0.84
C LEU A 74 12.91 1.70 -1.35
N TYR A 75 13.46 2.72 -2.00
CA TYR A 75 14.76 2.67 -2.63
C TYR A 75 15.72 3.70 -2.01
N GLU A 76 17.01 3.40 -2.08
CA GLU A 76 18.07 4.28 -1.60
C GLU A 76 18.01 5.64 -2.33
N GLY A 77 18.11 6.73 -1.57
CA GLY A 77 18.04 8.09 -2.10
C GLY A 77 16.62 8.67 -2.22
N GLU A 78 15.58 7.88 -2.02
CA GLU A 78 14.21 8.40 -1.95
C GLU A 78 13.94 9.09 -0.62
N SER A 79 13.23 10.20 -0.67
CA SER A 79 12.78 10.92 0.53
C SER A 79 11.35 11.41 0.35
N VAL A 80 10.63 11.47 1.45
CA VAL A 80 9.28 12.05 1.51
C VAL A 80 9.23 13.03 2.69
N PRO A 81 8.38 14.07 2.62
CA PRO A 81 8.18 14.99 3.72
C PRO A 81 7.75 14.27 4.99
N GLU A 82 8.25 14.71 6.14
CA GLU A 82 7.87 14.14 7.44
C GLU A 82 6.36 14.22 7.70
N THR A 83 5.70 15.26 7.19
CA THR A 83 4.26 15.47 7.32
C THR A 83 3.42 14.40 6.60
N GLU A 84 4.00 13.71 5.63
CA GLU A 84 3.34 12.66 4.86
C GLU A 84 3.59 11.26 5.42
N LYS A 85 4.59 11.12 6.29
CA LYS A 85 4.89 9.85 6.93
C LYS A 85 3.79 9.44 7.90
N SER A 86 3.43 8.18 7.86
CA SER A 86 2.57 7.59 8.89
C SER A 86 3.30 7.55 10.23
N GLY A 87 2.63 7.96 11.29
CA GLY A 87 3.14 7.74 12.65
C GLY A 87 3.21 6.25 12.95
N ASN A 88 4.32 5.81 13.54
CA ASN A 88 4.50 4.43 14.03
C ASN A 88 4.16 3.33 13.00
N PRO A 89 4.82 3.29 11.82
CA PRO A 89 4.56 2.28 10.81
C PRO A 89 4.95 0.88 11.32
N LYS A 90 4.08 -0.09 11.11
CA LYS A 90 4.30 -1.50 11.48
C LYS A 90 4.42 -2.38 10.26
N THR A 91 5.29 -3.35 10.37
CA THR A 91 5.38 -4.47 9.43
C THR A 91 4.86 -5.74 10.07
N PHE A 92 4.47 -6.69 9.27
CA PHE A 92 4.05 -7.99 9.79
C PHE A 92 5.24 -8.65 10.50
N PRO A 93 5.08 -9.14 11.74
CA PRO A 93 6.20 -9.67 12.54
C PRO A 93 6.71 -11.02 12.01
N GLU A 94 5.90 -11.74 11.25
CA GLU A 94 6.21 -13.05 10.70
C GLU A 94 6.29 -12.98 9.17
N LYS A 95 7.11 -13.85 8.59
CA LYS A 95 7.14 -14.01 7.14
C LYS A 95 5.78 -14.48 6.64
N LEU A 96 5.17 -13.74 5.73
CA LEU A 96 3.88 -14.09 5.14
C LEU A 96 4.00 -15.39 4.33
N THR A 97 3.31 -16.43 4.80
CA THR A 97 3.19 -17.72 4.11
C THR A 97 1.73 -17.95 3.72
N VAL A 98 1.49 -18.91 2.82
CA VAL A 98 0.13 -19.29 2.42
C VAL A 98 -0.68 -19.79 3.62
N ASP A 99 -0.06 -20.54 4.52
CA ASP A 99 -0.74 -21.09 5.70
C ASP A 99 -1.10 -20.00 6.70
N LEU A 100 -0.19 -19.04 6.91
CA LEU A 100 -0.44 -17.88 7.75
C LEU A 100 -1.59 -17.03 7.17
N LEU A 101 -1.60 -16.80 5.87
CA LEU A 101 -2.67 -16.07 5.18
C LEU A 101 -4.02 -16.76 5.37
N LYS A 102 -4.10 -18.08 5.16
CA LYS A 102 -5.33 -18.87 5.40
C LYS A 102 -5.83 -18.75 6.82
N LYS A 103 -4.92 -18.94 7.81
CA LYS A 103 -5.25 -18.78 9.21
C LYS A 103 -5.86 -17.40 9.53
N HIS A 104 -5.28 -16.34 9.01
CA HIS A 104 -5.80 -14.99 9.20
C HIS A 104 -7.15 -14.76 8.51
N GLN A 105 -7.35 -15.33 7.32
CA GLN A 105 -8.65 -15.30 6.64
C GLN A 105 -9.73 -16.01 7.46
N GLU A 106 -9.44 -17.20 7.97
CA GLU A 106 -10.36 -17.97 8.83
C GLU A 106 -10.72 -17.21 10.10
N LEU A 107 -9.72 -16.59 10.76
CA LEU A 107 -9.95 -15.75 11.93
C LEU A 107 -10.83 -14.54 11.58
N SER A 108 -10.56 -13.85 10.48
CA SER A 108 -11.37 -12.72 10.03
C SER A 108 -12.82 -13.13 9.74
N GLU A 109 -13.03 -14.25 9.06
CA GLU A 109 -14.38 -14.76 8.80
C GLU A 109 -15.11 -15.14 10.09
N SER A 110 -14.42 -15.70 11.08
CA SER A 110 -15.00 -16.08 12.38
C SER A 110 -15.50 -14.86 13.19
N CYS A 111 -14.94 -13.66 12.91
CA CYS A 111 -15.35 -12.43 13.57
C CYS A 111 -16.56 -11.76 12.91
N LYS A 112 -16.95 -12.19 11.72
CA LYS A 112 -18.17 -11.72 11.06
C LYS A 112 -19.37 -12.44 11.64
N LYS A 113 -20.09 -11.78 12.52
CA LYS A 113 -21.35 -12.26 13.09
C LYS A 113 -22.52 -11.40 12.63
#